data_cdf9329fd4058648246ee0191bec9b74
#
_entry.id   cdf9329fd4058648246ee0191bec9b74
#
_cell.length_a   1.000
_cell.length_b   1.000
_cell.length_c   1.000
_cell.angle_alpha   90.00
_cell.angle_beta   90.00
_cell.angle_gamma   90.00
#
_symmetry.space_group_name_H-M   'P 1'
#
loop_
_entity.id
_entity.type
_entity.pdbx_description
1 polymer ?
#
loop_
_entity_poly.entity_id
_entity_poly.type
_entity_poly.pdbx_seq_one_letter_code
_entity_poly.pdbx_strand_id
1 'polypeptide(L)'
;MNYQKKTVRDIDVKGKKVLLRCDFNVPQDKKTGAITSDKRIVAALPTIRYLLDQGAAVIACSHLGKPQPDFDKWVKKQTEKGKDPAELTEAAWSKEQKKLTLAPVAARLAELLGQEVIFASDVVGEDAQAKAAALQPGQVLLLENTRFEKGETKNDPAFAQKLASMAEVYVSDAFGAVHRAHASTAGVAAYLPAVSGFLIEKELEVIGGALANPKRPLVAILGGSKVSSKIGVINNLLEIADTIIIGGGMAYTFSAAQGGQVGDSLLEADGEAYSLEMLEKAKAKGVKLLLPVDTVIADAFSPDANSKVVKSGEIPAGWQGLDIGPETVKLYCDAVADAGTVIWNGPMGVFEFPAFAVGTKAVAEALSKTSAITIIGGGDSAAAVEQLGYADKMTHISTGGGASLEFMEGKELPGVACLLDK
;
A
#
# COMPACT_ATOMS: atom_id res chain seq x y z
N MET A 1 5.52 -8.28 16.90
CA MET A 1 6.46 -8.52 15.76
C MET A 1 7.80 -7.89 16.08
N ASN A 2 8.90 -8.55 15.74
CA ASN A 2 10.23 -7.93 15.83
C ASN A 2 10.48 -7.11 14.55
N TYR A 3 10.66 -5.80 14.70
CA TYR A 3 10.95 -4.87 13.59
C TYR A 3 12.46 -4.67 13.39
N GLN A 4 13.31 -5.22 14.28
CA GLN A 4 14.76 -5.16 14.19
C GLN A 4 15.28 -6.25 13.25
N LYS A 5 15.22 -5.97 11.96
CA LYS A 5 15.61 -6.90 10.89
C LYS A 5 16.95 -6.54 10.29
N LYS A 6 17.73 -7.55 9.90
CA LYS A 6 18.95 -7.34 9.10
C LYS A 6 18.61 -6.74 7.75
N THR A 7 19.51 -5.88 7.28
CA THR A 7 19.39 -5.19 5.99
C THR A 7 20.49 -5.63 5.03
N VAL A 8 20.44 -5.11 3.81
CA VAL A 8 21.51 -5.33 2.81
C VAL A 8 22.89 -4.92 3.32
N ARG A 9 22.97 -4.03 4.33
CA ARG A 9 24.25 -3.62 4.93
C ARG A 9 24.82 -4.65 5.90
N ASP A 10 24.00 -5.56 6.39
CA ASP A 10 24.34 -6.54 7.43
C ASP A 10 24.76 -7.89 6.84
N ILE A 11 24.87 -8.00 5.52
CA ILE A 11 25.24 -9.23 4.83
C ILE A 11 26.27 -8.95 3.72
N ASP A 12 27.23 -9.85 3.56
CA ASP A 12 28.19 -9.77 2.46
C ASP A 12 27.55 -10.29 1.15
N VAL A 13 27.53 -9.44 0.14
CA VAL A 13 27.00 -9.73 -1.19
C VAL A 13 28.04 -9.70 -2.30
N LYS A 14 29.29 -9.41 -1.98
CA LYS A 14 30.38 -9.29 -2.95
C LYS A 14 30.57 -10.61 -3.71
N GLY A 15 30.50 -10.53 -5.02
CA GLY A 15 30.64 -11.67 -5.92
C GLY A 15 29.46 -12.64 -5.89
N LYS A 16 28.41 -12.35 -5.17
CA LYS A 16 27.23 -13.20 -5.01
C LYS A 16 26.09 -12.81 -5.93
N LYS A 17 25.27 -13.79 -6.27
CA LYS A 17 24.00 -13.60 -6.95
C LYS A 17 22.92 -13.33 -5.90
N VAL A 18 22.27 -12.18 -6.01
CA VAL A 18 21.24 -11.71 -5.06
C VAL A 18 19.89 -11.73 -5.75
N LEU A 19 18.95 -12.49 -5.20
CA LEU A 19 17.55 -12.42 -5.58
C LEU A 19 16.91 -11.22 -4.88
N LEU A 20 16.56 -10.19 -5.65
CA LEU A 20 15.96 -8.96 -5.16
C LEU A 20 14.48 -8.90 -5.51
N ARG A 21 13.61 -8.95 -4.52
CA ARG A 21 12.17 -8.79 -4.72
C ARG A 21 11.79 -7.31 -4.72
N CYS A 22 11.50 -6.82 -5.90
CA CYS A 22 11.08 -5.43 -6.14
C CYS A 22 9.55 -5.31 -6.22
N ASP A 23 9.04 -4.11 -6.11
CA ASP A 23 7.67 -3.76 -6.47
C ASP A 23 7.66 -2.96 -7.77
N PHE A 24 7.54 -3.67 -8.88
CA PHE A 24 7.41 -3.12 -10.23
C PHE A 24 5.97 -3.22 -10.75
N ASN A 25 5.02 -3.30 -9.85
CA ASN A 25 3.60 -3.26 -10.17
C ASN A 25 3.18 -1.85 -10.57
N VAL A 26 3.72 -1.38 -11.67
CA VAL A 26 3.53 -0.03 -12.20
C VAL A 26 2.14 0.12 -12.83
N PRO A 27 1.54 1.33 -12.79
CA PRO A 27 0.34 1.62 -13.55
C PRO A 27 0.66 1.68 -15.05
N GLN A 28 -0.26 1.16 -15.86
CA GLN A 28 -0.14 1.11 -17.30
C GLN A 28 -1.37 1.71 -17.97
N ASP A 29 -1.17 2.33 -19.11
CA ASP A 29 -2.25 2.73 -20.00
C ASP A 29 -3.00 1.47 -20.49
N LYS A 30 -4.31 1.45 -20.34
CA LYS A 30 -5.13 0.26 -20.65
C LYS A 30 -5.18 -0.06 -22.14
N LYS A 31 -4.94 0.92 -23.02
CA LYS A 31 -4.99 0.75 -24.48
C LYS A 31 -3.63 0.39 -25.04
N THR A 32 -2.59 1.09 -24.62
CA THR A 32 -1.24 0.98 -25.18
C THR A 32 -0.32 0.03 -24.39
N GLY A 33 -0.63 -0.23 -23.11
CA GLY A 33 0.25 -0.96 -22.19
C GLY A 33 1.47 -0.14 -21.72
N ALA A 34 1.58 1.12 -22.11
CA ALA A 34 2.68 1.98 -21.73
C ALA A 34 2.65 2.28 -20.22
N ILE A 35 3.83 2.34 -19.61
CA ILE A 35 3.98 2.71 -18.19
C ILE A 35 3.57 4.18 -18.03
N THR A 36 2.58 4.46 -17.18
CA THR A 36 2.08 5.82 -16.92
C THR A 36 2.77 6.49 -15.72
N SER A 37 3.44 5.70 -14.87
CA SER A 37 4.27 6.20 -13.78
C SER A 37 5.39 5.19 -13.48
N ASP A 38 6.61 5.67 -13.41
CA ASP A 38 7.80 4.87 -13.09
C ASP A 38 8.27 5.01 -11.64
N LYS A 39 7.48 5.66 -10.79
CA LYS A 39 7.84 5.95 -9.38
C LYS A 39 8.31 4.73 -8.61
N ARG A 40 7.66 3.58 -8.81
CA ARG A 40 8.04 2.32 -8.15
C ARG A 40 9.37 1.80 -8.63
N ILE A 41 9.70 1.97 -9.91
CA ILE A 41 11.01 1.60 -10.46
C ILE A 41 12.08 2.51 -9.88
N VAL A 42 11.84 3.82 -9.88
CA VAL A 42 12.76 4.81 -9.29
C VAL A 42 13.01 4.52 -7.80
N ALA A 43 11.97 4.16 -7.06
CA ALA A 43 12.09 3.83 -5.64
C ALA A 43 12.98 2.60 -5.37
N ALA A 44 13.08 1.67 -6.29
CA ALA A 44 13.94 0.48 -6.18
C ALA A 44 15.43 0.77 -6.49
N LEU A 45 15.75 1.88 -7.15
CA LEU A 45 17.11 2.18 -7.59
C LEU A 45 18.14 2.24 -6.47
N PRO A 46 17.89 2.84 -5.30
CA PRO A 46 18.88 2.89 -4.22
C PRO A 46 19.37 1.51 -3.79
N THR A 47 18.47 0.55 -3.61
CA THR A 47 18.85 -0.82 -3.24
C THR A 47 19.58 -1.52 -4.38
N ILE A 48 19.13 -1.38 -5.62
CA ILE A 48 19.80 -1.98 -6.78
C ILE A 48 21.21 -1.43 -6.92
N ARG A 49 21.37 -0.11 -6.89
CA ARG A 49 22.69 0.54 -7.01
C ARG A 49 23.63 0.16 -5.88
N TYR A 50 23.12 0.10 -4.65
CA TYR A 50 23.92 -0.36 -3.52
C TYR A 50 24.46 -1.78 -3.75
N LEU A 51 23.62 -2.72 -4.17
CA LEU A 51 24.02 -4.11 -4.44
C LEU A 51 25.08 -4.17 -5.55
N LEU A 52 24.90 -3.42 -6.62
CA LEU A 52 25.87 -3.34 -7.72
C LEU A 52 27.21 -2.73 -7.26
N ASP A 53 27.17 -1.66 -6.47
CA ASP A 53 28.36 -1.01 -5.90
C ASP A 53 29.11 -1.92 -4.94
N GLN A 54 28.40 -2.84 -4.26
CA GLN A 54 29.01 -3.85 -3.40
C GLN A 54 29.53 -5.08 -4.18
N GLY A 55 29.44 -5.08 -5.51
CA GLY A 55 29.96 -6.14 -6.36
C GLY A 55 29.05 -7.36 -6.49
N ALA A 56 27.75 -7.21 -6.26
CA ALA A 56 26.76 -8.26 -6.46
C ALA A 56 26.30 -8.38 -7.92
N ALA A 57 25.80 -9.56 -8.29
CA ALA A 57 24.98 -9.77 -9.46
C ALA A 57 23.52 -9.77 -9.01
N VAL A 58 22.68 -8.93 -9.63
CA VAL A 58 21.29 -8.73 -9.18
C VAL A 58 20.31 -9.45 -10.08
N ILE A 59 19.54 -10.37 -9.48
CA ILE A 59 18.40 -11.04 -10.10
C ILE A 59 17.14 -10.41 -9.51
N ALA A 60 16.56 -9.44 -10.22
CA ALA A 60 15.35 -8.77 -9.80
C ALA A 60 14.10 -9.58 -10.20
N CYS A 61 13.12 -9.62 -9.33
CA CYS A 61 11.82 -10.21 -9.61
C CYS A 61 10.69 -9.35 -9.05
N SER A 62 9.55 -9.40 -9.69
CA SER A 62 8.35 -8.67 -9.28
C SER A 62 7.10 -9.31 -9.89
N HIS A 63 5.96 -8.97 -9.30
CA HIS A 63 4.68 -9.15 -9.96
C HIS A 63 4.25 -7.89 -10.71
N LEU A 64 3.34 -8.05 -11.64
CA LEU A 64 2.64 -6.96 -12.33
C LEU A 64 1.17 -7.36 -12.51
N GLY A 65 0.26 -6.56 -11.96
CA GLY A 65 -1.17 -6.81 -12.08
C GLY A 65 -1.62 -8.13 -11.44
N LYS A 66 -2.70 -8.67 -11.98
CA LYS A 66 -3.33 -9.91 -11.49
C LYS A 66 -3.60 -10.87 -12.65
N PRO A 67 -2.56 -11.40 -13.30
CA PRO A 67 -2.76 -12.43 -14.32
C PRO A 67 -3.40 -13.67 -13.71
N GLN A 68 -4.11 -14.43 -14.53
CA GLN A 68 -4.61 -15.75 -14.14
C GLN A 68 -3.76 -16.82 -14.82
N PRO A 69 -2.82 -17.46 -14.11
CA PRO A 69 -1.88 -18.41 -14.70
C PRO A 69 -2.50 -19.78 -15.03
N ASP A 70 -3.76 -19.98 -14.67
CA ASP A 70 -4.51 -21.20 -14.94
C ASP A 70 -5.57 -20.93 -16.02
N PHE A 71 -5.41 -21.59 -17.17
CA PHE A 71 -6.30 -21.40 -18.31
C PHE A 71 -7.76 -21.75 -17.99
N ASP A 72 -8.00 -22.87 -17.33
CA ASP A 72 -9.37 -23.31 -17.01
C ASP A 72 -10.07 -22.34 -16.08
N LYS A 73 -9.34 -21.83 -15.08
CA LYS A 73 -9.86 -20.79 -14.18
C LYS A 73 -10.10 -19.47 -14.90
N TRP A 74 -9.25 -19.14 -15.86
CA TRP A 74 -9.45 -17.96 -16.67
C TRP A 74 -10.71 -18.07 -17.51
N VAL A 75 -10.90 -19.21 -18.18
CA VAL A 75 -12.12 -19.53 -18.97
C VAL A 75 -13.38 -19.38 -18.09
N LYS A 76 -13.39 -20.05 -16.93
CA LYS A 76 -14.51 -19.94 -15.98
C LYS A 76 -14.84 -18.49 -15.61
N LYS A 77 -13.83 -17.72 -15.24
CA LYS A 77 -14.00 -16.31 -14.87
C LYS A 77 -14.51 -15.44 -16.02
N GLN A 78 -14.07 -15.71 -17.25
CA GLN A 78 -14.54 -14.95 -18.43
C GLN A 78 -15.96 -15.34 -18.80
N THR A 79 -16.32 -16.62 -18.66
CA THR A 79 -17.70 -17.12 -18.85
C THR A 79 -18.67 -16.47 -17.85
N GLU A 80 -18.27 -16.38 -16.57
CA GLU A 80 -19.06 -15.68 -15.53
C GLU A 80 -19.28 -14.21 -15.85
N LYS A 81 -18.39 -13.59 -16.64
CA LYS A 81 -18.51 -12.22 -17.12
C LYS A 81 -19.32 -12.10 -18.42
N GLY A 82 -19.89 -13.19 -18.91
CA GLY A 82 -20.74 -13.21 -20.10
C GLY A 82 -19.99 -13.18 -21.44
N LYS A 83 -18.69 -13.53 -21.47
CA LYS A 83 -17.96 -13.65 -22.74
C LYS A 83 -18.35 -14.94 -23.48
N ASP A 84 -18.36 -14.86 -24.81
CA ASP A 84 -18.64 -15.98 -25.68
C ASP A 84 -17.58 -17.09 -25.50
N PRO A 85 -17.97 -18.34 -25.16
CA PRO A 85 -17.05 -19.45 -25.03
C PRO A 85 -16.18 -19.70 -26.26
N ALA A 86 -16.67 -19.38 -27.45
CA ALA A 86 -15.92 -19.54 -28.70
C ALA A 86 -14.69 -18.60 -28.77
N GLU A 87 -14.69 -17.50 -28.05
CA GLU A 87 -13.57 -16.55 -27.96
C GLU A 87 -12.55 -16.93 -26.89
N LEU A 88 -12.87 -17.90 -25.99
CA LEU A 88 -12.04 -18.25 -24.85
C LEU A 88 -11.03 -19.34 -25.22
N THR A 89 -10.06 -18.98 -26.04
CA THR A 89 -8.98 -19.86 -26.51
C THR A 89 -7.69 -19.65 -25.75
N GLU A 90 -6.77 -20.64 -25.78
CA GLU A 90 -5.42 -20.49 -25.22
C GLU A 90 -4.66 -19.33 -25.85
N ALA A 91 -4.88 -19.05 -27.13
CA ALA A 91 -4.26 -17.90 -27.81
C ALA A 91 -4.77 -16.57 -27.25
N ALA A 92 -6.07 -16.45 -26.97
CA ALA A 92 -6.67 -15.27 -26.36
C ALA A 92 -6.18 -15.08 -24.92
N TRP A 93 -6.12 -16.16 -24.15
CA TRP A 93 -5.56 -16.15 -22.80
C TRP A 93 -4.09 -15.71 -22.80
N SER A 94 -3.24 -16.33 -23.64
CA SER A 94 -1.82 -15.96 -23.76
C SER A 94 -1.65 -14.49 -24.15
N LYS A 95 -2.46 -13.97 -25.06
CA LYS A 95 -2.45 -12.56 -25.45
C LYS A 95 -2.80 -11.64 -24.28
N GLU A 96 -3.76 -12.04 -23.43
CA GLU A 96 -4.12 -11.28 -22.23
C GLU A 96 -2.99 -11.30 -21.21
N GLN A 97 -2.36 -12.45 -20.97
CA GLN A 97 -1.21 -12.56 -20.05
C GLN A 97 -0.04 -11.68 -20.51
N LYS A 98 0.28 -11.67 -21.81
CA LYS A 98 1.38 -10.88 -22.38
C LYS A 98 1.25 -9.36 -22.16
N LYS A 99 0.05 -8.86 -21.89
CA LYS A 99 -0.15 -7.45 -21.52
C LYS A 99 0.48 -7.10 -20.17
N LEU A 100 0.69 -8.11 -19.32
CA LEU A 100 1.29 -7.99 -18.00
C LEU A 100 2.75 -8.45 -17.96
N THR A 101 3.43 -8.47 -19.10
CA THR A 101 4.88 -8.74 -19.18
C THR A 101 5.67 -7.61 -18.51
N LEU A 102 6.78 -7.97 -17.87
CA LEU A 102 7.72 -6.98 -17.29
C LEU A 102 8.75 -6.46 -18.31
N ALA A 103 8.67 -6.84 -19.58
CA ALA A 103 9.60 -6.35 -20.59
C ALA A 103 9.69 -4.82 -20.68
N PRO A 104 8.59 -4.05 -20.64
CA PRO A 104 8.67 -2.59 -20.59
C PRO A 104 9.35 -2.04 -19.33
N VAL A 105 9.20 -2.74 -18.20
CA VAL A 105 9.87 -2.39 -16.94
C VAL A 105 11.37 -2.61 -17.06
N ALA A 106 11.81 -3.70 -17.68
CA ALA A 106 13.23 -3.96 -17.93
C ALA A 106 13.86 -2.85 -18.77
N ALA A 107 13.20 -2.42 -19.84
CA ALA A 107 13.66 -1.31 -20.69
C ALA A 107 13.78 0.01 -19.90
N ARG A 108 12.75 0.34 -19.11
CA ARG A 108 12.75 1.57 -18.30
C ARG A 108 13.80 1.53 -17.18
N LEU A 109 13.97 0.39 -16.55
CA LEU A 109 15.00 0.18 -15.51
C LEU A 109 16.41 0.37 -16.11
N ALA A 110 16.66 -0.16 -17.30
CA ALA A 110 17.94 0.03 -18.02
C ALA A 110 18.24 1.50 -18.29
N GLU A 111 17.25 2.27 -18.74
CA GLU A 111 17.39 3.71 -18.94
C GLU A 111 17.76 4.43 -17.64
N LEU A 112 17.06 4.12 -16.55
CA LEU A 112 17.27 4.76 -15.25
C LEU A 112 18.60 4.37 -14.59
N LEU A 113 19.06 3.13 -14.79
CA LEU A 113 20.37 2.67 -14.29
C LEU A 113 21.52 3.15 -15.17
N GLY A 114 21.27 3.49 -16.42
CA GLY A 114 22.30 3.81 -17.39
C GLY A 114 23.16 2.60 -17.81
N GLN A 115 22.61 1.39 -17.69
CA GLN A 115 23.25 0.14 -18.09
C GLN A 115 22.23 -0.88 -18.60
N GLU A 116 22.72 -1.92 -19.27
CA GLU A 116 21.87 -3.02 -19.72
C GLU A 116 21.17 -3.70 -18.54
N VAL A 117 19.90 -4.02 -18.73
CA VAL A 117 19.14 -4.94 -17.90
C VAL A 117 18.76 -6.14 -18.78
N ILE A 118 19.29 -7.31 -18.44
CA ILE A 118 18.97 -8.55 -19.11
C ILE A 118 17.57 -8.96 -18.71
N PHE A 119 16.73 -9.32 -19.68
CA PHE A 119 15.36 -9.75 -19.41
C PHE A 119 15.16 -11.21 -19.72
N ALA A 120 14.60 -11.99 -18.77
CA ALA A 120 14.26 -13.38 -18.97
C ALA A 120 12.82 -13.51 -19.47
N SER A 121 12.60 -14.42 -20.42
CA SER A 121 11.27 -14.68 -20.98
C SER A 121 10.39 -15.55 -20.10
N ASP A 122 10.93 -16.10 -19.03
CA ASP A 122 10.22 -16.90 -18.03
C ASP A 122 10.69 -16.54 -16.60
N VAL A 123 10.12 -17.18 -15.60
CA VAL A 123 10.45 -16.90 -14.19
C VAL A 123 11.51 -17.87 -13.67
N VAL A 124 11.31 -19.17 -13.85
CA VAL A 124 12.21 -20.25 -13.39
C VAL A 124 12.45 -21.32 -14.45
N GLY A 125 12.14 -21.02 -15.70
CA GLY A 125 12.32 -21.90 -16.84
C GLY A 125 13.75 -21.89 -17.37
N GLU A 126 13.94 -22.48 -18.54
CA GLU A 126 15.27 -22.62 -19.16
C GLU A 126 15.97 -21.28 -19.41
N ASP A 127 15.21 -20.28 -19.88
CA ASP A 127 15.79 -18.95 -20.18
C ASP A 127 16.26 -18.25 -18.92
N ALA A 128 15.43 -18.19 -17.88
CA ALA A 128 15.80 -17.57 -16.60
C ALA A 128 17.00 -18.30 -15.95
N GLN A 129 16.97 -19.63 -15.93
CA GLN A 129 18.05 -20.44 -15.35
C GLN A 129 19.38 -20.22 -16.08
N ALA A 130 19.37 -20.22 -17.42
CA ALA A 130 20.56 -19.99 -18.22
C ALA A 130 21.13 -18.56 -18.02
N LYS A 131 20.27 -17.55 -18.05
CA LYS A 131 20.67 -16.15 -17.85
C LYS A 131 21.17 -15.88 -16.44
N ALA A 132 20.54 -16.48 -15.42
CA ALA A 132 21.00 -16.41 -14.06
C ALA A 132 22.35 -17.08 -13.84
N ALA A 133 22.57 -18.25 -14.45
CA ALA A 133 23.85 -18.96 -14.38
C ALA A 133 25.00 -18.15 -15.00
N ALA A 134 24.74 -17.45 -16.11
CA ALA A 134 25.73 -16.65 -16.83
C ALA A 134 25.93 -15.25 -16.22
N LEU A 135 25.08 -14.80 -15.30
CA LEU A 135 25.11 -13.46 -14.74
C LEU A 135 26.38 -13.20 -13.95
N GLN A 136 27.02 -12.05 -14.24
CA GLN A 136 28.27 -11.62 -13.59
C GLN A 136 28.02 -10.48 -12.60
N PRO A 137 28.90 -10.30 -11.58
CA PRO A 137 28.87 -9.14 -10.73
C PRO A 137 28.79 -7.83 -11.52
N GLY A 138 27.93 -6.90 -11.07
CA GLY A 138 27.67 -5.64 -11.75
C GLY A 138 26.54 -5.70 -12.80
N GLN A 139 26.06 -6.89 -13.14
CA GLN A 139 24.94 -7.08 -14.07
C GLN A 139 23.60 -7.20 -13.35
N VAL A 140 22.53 -6.85 -14.07
CA VAL A 140 21.14 -6.96 -13.61
C VAL A 140 20.36 -7.85 -14.58
N LEU A 141 19.69 -8.84 -14.02
CA LEU A 141 18.70 -9.68 -14.70
C LEU A 141 17.32 -9.39 -14.09
N LEU A 142 16.33 -9.13 -14.92
CA LEU A 142 14.93 -9.08 -14.50
C LEU A 142 14.21 -10.34 -15.01
N LEU A 143 13.61 -11.07 -14.09
CA LEU A 143 12.77 -12.22 -14.41
C LEU A 143 11.40 -11.76 -14.94
N GLU A 144 10.69 -12.64 -15.65
CA GLU A 144 9.32 -12.36 -16.07
C GLU A 144 8.38 -12.32 -14.84
N ASN A 145 7.16 -11.80 -15.04
CA ASN A 145 6.16 -11.61 -14.00
C ASN A 145 5.97 -12.87 -13.15
N THR A 146 6.30 -12.80 -11.86
CA THR A 146 6.23 -13.95 -10.95
C THR A 146 4.83 -14.55 -10.87
N ARG A 147 3.77 -13.77 -11.11
CA ARG A 147 2.38 -14.23 -11.10
C ARG A 147 1.96 -14.98 -12.37
N PHE A 148 2.84 -15.12 -13.34
CA PHE A 148 2.63 -16.07 -14.43
C PHE A 148 2.81 -17.52 -13.96
N GLU A 149 3.44 -17.73 -12.82
CA GLU A 149 3.60 -19.04 -12.20
C GLU A 149 2.47 -19.37 -11.23
N LYS A 150 1.88 -20.57 -11.38
CA LYS A 150 0.79 -21.05 -10.53
C LYS A 150 1.20 -21.16 -9.06
N GLY A 151 2.48 -21.38 -8.79
CA GLY A 151 3.03 -21.55 -7.46
C GLY A 151 3.26 -20.25 -6.68
N GLU A 152 3.27 -19.10 -7.34
CA GLU A 152 3.61 -17.83 -6.71
C GLU A 152 2.64 -17.46 -5.55
N THR A 153 1.37 -17.29 -5.86
CA THR A 153 0.37 -16.86 -4.86
C THR A 153 -0.01 -17.96 -3.88
N LYS A 154 0.29 -19.21 -4.20
CA LYS A 154 0.08 -20.37 -3.33
C LYS A 154 1.25 -20.61 -2.38
N ASN A 155 2.32 -19.84 -2.51
CA ASN A 155 3.56 -20.08 -1.79
C ASN A 155 4.05 -21.53 -1.95
N ASP A 156 4.02 -22.05 -3.17
CA ASP A 156 4.40 -23.44 -3.47
C ASP A 156 5.89 -23.65 -3.17
N PRO A 157 6.26 -24.62 -2.30
CA PRO A 157 7.65 -24.84 -1.93
C PRO A 157 8.55 -25.21 -3.10
N ALA A 158 8.06 -25.99 -4.06
CA ALA A 158 8.86 -26.41 -5.23
C ALA A 158 9.17 -25.20 -6.12
N PHE A 159 8.22 -24.32 -6.34
CA PHE A 159 8.44 -23.08 -7.08
C PHE A 159 9.40 -22.15 -6.32
N ALA A 160 9.18 -21.95 -5.03
CA ALA A 160 10.06 -21.12 -4.19
C ALA A 160 11.50 -21.64 -4.20
N GLN A 161 11.70 -22.96 -4.13
CA GLN A 161 13.02 -23.59 -4.19
C GLN A 161 13.70 -23.36 -5.55
N LYS A 162 12.97 -23.50 -6.66
CA LYS A 162 13.51 -23.20 -7.99
C LYS A 162 13.93 -21.74 -8.13
N LEU A 163 13.11 -20.82 -7.63
CA LEU A 163 13.43 -19.40 -7.63
C LEU A 163 14.68 -19.12 -6.80
N ALA A 164 14.75 -19.66 -5.59
CA ALA A 164 15.88 -19.50 -4.69
C ALA A 164 17.17 -20.15 -5.23
N SER A 165 17.08 -21.23 -6.02
CA SER A 165 18.23 -21.93 -6.57
C SER A 165 19.12 -21.08 -7.47
N MET A 166 18.58 -20.00 -8.02
CA MET A 166 19.32 -19.08 -8.90
C MET A 166 20.24 -18.12 -8.14
N ALA A 167 20.11 -18.00 -6.81
CA ALA A 167 20.80 -16.99 -6.02
C ALA A 167 21.39 -17.58 -4.71
N GLU A 168 22.15 -16.74 -4.01
CA GLU A 168 22.83 -17.08 -2.76
C GLU A 168 22.30 -16.26 -1.57
N VAL A 169 21.65 -15.13 -1.84
CA VAL A 169 21.06 -14.21 -0.86
C VAL A 169 19.72 -13.72 -1.39
N TYR A 170 18.75 -13.57 -0.50
CA TYR A 170 17.47 -12.95 -0.81
C TYR A 170 17.35 -11.59 -0.14
N VAL A 171 16.96 -10.59 -0.92
CA VAL A 171 16.67 -9.23 -0.44
C VAL A 171 15.21 -8.89 -0.75
N SER A 172 14.46 -8.58 0.29
CA SER A 172 13.06 -8.13 0.19
C SER A 172 13.00 -6.61 0.19
N ASP A 173 12.46 -6.04 -0.88
CA ASP A 173 12.35 -4.58 -1.05
C ASP A 173 10.97 -4.13 -1.55
N ALA A 174 9.98 -4.98 -1.49
CA ALA A 174 8.62 -4.73 -1.95
C ALA A 174 7.63 -4.68 -0.77
N PHE A 175 7.61 -3.60 -0.01
CA PHE A 175 6.77 -3.49 1.19
C PHE A 175 5.28 -3.70 0.88
N GLY A 176 4.79 -3.22 -0.26
CA GLY A 176 3.41 -3.45 -0.69
C GLY A 176 2.99 -4.91 -0.85
N ALA A 177 3.95 -5.84 -0.93
CA ALA A 177 3.69 -7.26 -1.10
C ALA A 177 3.96 -8.12 0.15
N VAL A 178 4.54 -7.55 1.22
CA VAL A 178 4.99 -8.34 2.39
C VAL A 178 3.86 -8.86 3.29
N HIS A 179 2.64 -8.33 3.13
CA HIS A 179 1.46 -8.79 3.88
C HIS A 179 0.91 -10.14 3.40
N ARG A 180 1.41 -10.65 2.28
CA ARG A 180 1.02 -11.93 1.71
C ARG A 180 2.19 -12.90 1.68
N ALA A 181 1.96 -14.13 2.15
CA ALA A 181 2.93 -15.21 2.07
C ALA A 181 2.92 -15.81 0.65
N HIS A 182 3.55 -15.13 -0.30
CA HIS A 182 3.78 -15.63 -1.65
C HIS A 182 5.19 -16.25 -1.75
N ALA A 183 5.44 -17.05 -2.79
CA ALA A 183 6.73 -17.70 -2.95
C ALA A 183 7.88 -16.68 -3.04
N SER A 184 7.73 -15.61 -3.83
CA SER A 184 8.76 -14.59 -4.01
C SER A 184 8.88 -13.58 -2.86
N THR A 185 7.90 -13.52 -1.95
CA THR A 185 7.91 -12.58 -0.82
C THR A 185 8.27 -13.22 0.51
N ALA A 186 7.97 -14.50 0.69
CA ALA A 186 8.21 -15.23 1.93
C ALA A 186 8.82 -16.61 1.72
N GLY A 187 8.32 -17.40 0.76
CA GLY A 187 8.73 -18.80 0.57
C GLY A 187 10.23 -18.99 0.32
N VAL A 188 10.85 -18.09 -0.44
CA VAL A 188 12.29 -18.15 -0.76
C VAL A 188 13.20 -18.01 0.47
N ALA A 189 12.70 -17.41 1.54
CA ALA A 189 13.45 -17.27 2.80
C ALA A 189 13.70 -18.60 3.53
N ALA A 190 12.99 -19.66 3.15
CA ALA A 190 13.27 -21.02 3.65
C ALA A 190 14.57 -21.61 3.06
N TYR A 191 15.06 -21.05 1.96
CA TYR A 191 16.18 -21.60 1.19
C TYR A 191 17.39 -20.67 1.12
N LEU A 192 17.22 -19.38 1.41
CA LEU A 192 18.26 -18.36 1.32
C LEU A 192 18.28 -17.50 2.58
N PRO A 193 19.45 -17.01 3.01
CA PRO A 193 19.49 -15.95 4.00
C PRO A 193 18.77 -14.72 3.46
N ALA A 194 17.82 -14.20 4.23
CA ALA A 194 16.88 -13.18 3.83
C ALA A 194 17.08 -11.90 4.65
N VAL A 195 17.26 -10.77 3.97
CA VAL A 195 17.43 -9.45 4.58
C VAL A 195 16.54 -8.43 3.88
N SER A 196 16.35 -7.26 4.50
CA SER A 196 15.58 -6.18 3.89
C SER A 196 16.43 -5.33 2.95
N GLY A 197 15.81 -4.82 1.90
CA GLY A 197 16.31 -3.65 1.17
C GLY A 197 15.98 -2.34 1.90
N PHE A 198 16.37 -1.22 1.32
CA PHE A 198 16.22 0.10 1.93
C PHE A 198 14.76 0.57 2.05
N LEU A 199 13.89 0.15 1.12
CA LEU A 199 12.46 0.50 1.21
C LEU A 199 11.79 -0.15 2.43
N ILE A 200 12.00 -1.44 2.62
CA ILE A 200 11.48 -2.15 3.79
C ILE A 200 12.12 -1.67 5.08
N GLU A 201 13.44 -1.45 5.08
CA GLU A 201 14.15 -0.88 6.22
C GLU A 201 13.48 0.41 6.71
N LYS A 202 13.23 1.34 5.79
CA LYS A 202 12.59 2.63 6.10
C LYS A 202 11.17 2.47 6.63
N GLU A 203 10.37 1.59 6.02
CA GLU A 203 9.01 1.31 6.49
C GLU A 203 9.00 0.73 7.91
N LEU A 204 9.89 -0.22 8.20
CA LEU A 204 10.02 -0.82 9.53
C LEU A 204 10.54 0.18 10.56
N GLU A 205 11.47 1.04 10.19
CA GLU A 205 12.02 2.05 11.07
C GLU A 205 10.98 3.12 11.41
N VAL A 206 10.31 3.67 10.41
CA VAL A 206 9.38 4.79 10.59
C VAL A 206 8.05 4.34 11.16
N ILE A 207 7.35 3.41 10.49
CA ILE A 207 6.04 2.94 10.94
C ILE A 207 6.19 2.05 12.18
N GLY A 208 7.12 1.11 12.15
CA GLY A 208 7.39 0.22 13.28
C GLY A 208 7.79 1.00 14.53
N GLY A 209 8.65 2.00 14.39
CA GLY A 209 9.03 2.89 15.47
C GLY A 209 7.85 3.67 16.04
N ALA A 210 6.99 4.21 15.17
CA ALA A 210 5.78 4.93 15.58
C ALA A 210 4.76 4.04 16.31
N LEU A 211 4.66 2.77 15.94
CA LEU A 211 3.76 1.82 16.61
C LEU A 211 4.33 1.30 17.94
N ALA A 212 5.63 1.08 18.01
CA ALA A 212 6.28 0.52 19.19
C ALA A 212 6.59 1.56 20.29
N ASN A 213 7.08 2.73 19.88
CA ASN A 213 7.49 3.80 20.82
C ASN A 213 7.30 5.18 20.16
N PRO A 214 6.05 5.64 20.00
CA PRO A 214 5.77 6.90 19.33
C PRO A 214 6.28 8.10 20.14
N LYS A 215 6.75 9.12 19.44
CA LYS A 215 6.91 10.46 20.04
C LYS A 215 5.51 11.01 20.32
N ARG A 216 5.20 11.24 21.58
CA ARG A 216 3.85 11.66 22.01
C ARG A 216 3.65 13.17 21.97
N PRO A 217 2.42 13.68 21.82
CA PRO A 217 1.18 12.90 21.59
C PRO A 217 1.16 12.18 20.22
N LEU A 218 0.64 10.95 20.19
CA LEU A 218 0.36 10.22 18.96
C LEU A 218 -1.09 10.49 18.53
N VAL A 219 -1.25 11.09 17.37
CA VAL A 219 -2.54 11.36 16.77
C VAL A 219 -2.70 10.48 15.52
N ALA A 220 -3.76 9.70 15.47
CA ALA A 220 -4.12 8.90 14.31
C ALA A 220 -5.32 9.53 13.60
N ILE A 221 -5.21 9.73 12.28
CA ILE A 221 -6.27 10.24 11.43
C ILE A 221 -6.72 9.13 10.50
N LEU A 222 -7.98 8.74 10.62
CA LEU A 222 -8.57 7.65 9.85
C LEU A 222 -9.75 8.16 9.03
N GLY A 223 -9.70 7.91 7.74
CA GLY A 223 -10.79 8.16 6.80
C GLY A 223 -11.12 6.89 6.02
N GLY A 224 -12.01 7.01 5.08
CA GLY A 224 -12.46 5.91 4.25
C GLY A 224 -13.98 5.74 4.28
N SER A 225 -14.51 4.81 3.49
CA SER A 225 -15.94 4.64 3.30
C SER A 225 -16.60 3.73 4.34
N LYS A 226 -15.87 2.75 4.87
CA LYS A 226 -16.42 1.66 5.70
C LYS A 226 -15.67 1.51 7.01
N VAL A 227 -16.43 1.48 8.12
CA VAL A 227 -15.92 1.17 9.46
C VAL A 227 -15.32 -0.23 9.50
N SER A 228 -15.98 -1.23 8.87
CA SER A 228 -15.55 -2.62 8.87
C SER A 228 -14.14 -2.81 8.33
N SER A 229 -13.72 -1.99 7.37
CA SER A 229 -12.36 -2.04 6.81
C SER A 229 -11.29 -1.46 7.74
N LYS A 230 -11.68 -0.77 8.81
CA LYS A 230 -10.78 -0.07 9.74
C LYS A 230 -10.84 -0.61 11.18
N ILE A 231 -11.66 -1.61 11.46
CA ILE A 231 -11.85 -2.14 12.83
C ILE A 231 -10.52 -2.59 13.44
N GLY A 232 -9.72 -3.35 12.69
CA GLY A 232 -8.41 -3.82 13.16
C GLY A 232 -7.44 -2.68 13.47
N VAL A 233 -7.41 -1.66 12.61
CA VAL A 233 -6.58 -0.46 12.79
C VAL A 233 -7.04 0.33 14.01
N ILE A 234 -8.34 0.58 14.14
CA ILE A 234 -8.89 1.34 15.27
C ILE A 234 -8.60 0.60 16.59
N ASN A 235 -8.83 -0.72 16.64
CA ASN A 235 -8.54 -1.51 17.84
C ASN A 235 -7.07 -1.43 18.25
N ASN A 236 -6.15 -1.55 17.31
CA ASN A 236 -4.72 -1.45 17.62
C ASN A 236 -4.33 -0.03 18.03
N LEU A 237 -4.83 0.98 17.35
CA LEU A 237 -4.54 2.39 17.67
C LEU A 237 -5.14 2.83 19.00
N LEU A 238 -6.26 2.27 19.42
CA LEU A 238 -6.83 2.51 20.75
C LEU A 238 -5.90 2.10 21.89
N GLU A 239 -4.99 1.14 21.64
CA GLU A 239 -3.99 0.71 22.62
C GLU A 239 -2.79 1.68 22.71
N ILE A 240 -2.51 2.46 21.67
CA ILE A 240 -1.27 3.23 21.56
C ILE A 240 -1.46 4.73 21.32
N ALA A 241 -2.57 5.16 20.72
CA ALA A 241 -2.80 6.56 20.38
C ALA A 241 -3.34 7.38 21.56
N ASP A 242 -3.00 8.66 21.59
CA ASP A 242 -3.58 9.63 22.50
C ASP A 242 -4.88 10.23 21.95
N THR A 243 -4.94 10.40 20.63
CA THR A 243 -6.12 10.92 19.92
C THR A 243 -6.32 10.15 18.62
N ILE A 244 -7.58 9.82 18.32
CA ILE A 244 -7.99 9.25 17.04
C ILE A 244 -9.01 10.20 16.41
N ILE A 245 -8.76 10.56 15.16
CA ILE A 245 -9.59 11.47 14.36
C ILE A 245 -10.27 10.65 13.28
N ILE A 246 -11.57 10.73 13.18
CA ILE A 246 -12.39 10.04 12.19
C ILE A 246 -12.90 11.00 11.14
N GLY A 247 -12.73 10.66 9.86
CA GLY A 247 -13.25 11.41 8.73
C GLY A 247 -13.73 10.50 7.60
N GLY A 248 -14.07 11.10 6.48
CA GLY A 248 -14.57 10.35 5.33
C GLY A 248 -15.95 9.74 5.53
N GLY A 249 -16.32 8.82 4.66
CA GLY A 249 -17.65 8.18 4.67
C GLY A 249 -17.95 7.40 5.93
N MET A 250 -16.94 6.81 6.57
CA MET A 250 -17.12 6.06 7.81
C MET A 250 -17.65 6.94 8.97
N ALA A 251 -17.44 8.25 8.93
CA ALA A 251 -17.95 9.16 9.95
C ALA A 251 -19.50 9.17 10.00
N TYR A 252 -20.15 8.94 8.88
CA TYR A 252 -21.63 8.89 8.83
C TYR A 252 -22.17 7.65 9.51
N THR A 253 -21.45 6.54 9.47
CA THR A 253 -21.81 5.32 10.22
C THR A 253 -21.69 5.57 11.73
N PHE A 254 -20.66 6.26 12.19
CA PHE A 254 -20.55 6.70 13.58
C PHE A 254 -21.70 7.63 13.98
N SER A 255 -22.03 8.58 13.11
CA SER A 255 -23.15 9.52 13.37
C SER A 255 -24.50 8.82 13.46
N ALA A 256 -24.80 7.92 12.54
CA ALA A 256 -26.03 7.12 12.55
C ALA A 256 -26.10 6.23 13.80
N ALA A 257 -24.99 5.61 14.21
CA ALA A 257 -24.91 4.80 15.42
C ALA A 257 -25.29 5.58 16.69
N GLN A 258 -25.04 6.89 16.69
CA GLN A 258 -25.40 7.79 17.78
C GLN A 258 -26.81 8.42 17.62
N GLY A 259 -27.61 7.94 16.66
CA GLY A 259 -28.95 8.44 16.39
C GLY A 259 -29.03 9.64 15.46
N GLY A 260 -27.94 10.03 14.80
CA GLY A 260 -27.90 11.13 13.87
C GLY A 260 -28.57 10.81 12.52
N GLN A 261 -29.09 11.84 11.86
CA GLN A 261 -29.59 11.75 10.48
C GLN A 261 -28.42 11.96 9.51
N VAL A 262 -28.28 11.01 8.58
CA VAL A 262 -27.19 11.02 7.58
C VAL A 262 -27.67 11.16 6.14
N GLY A 263 -28.99 11.29 5.92
CA GLY A 263 -29.57 11.46 4.59
C GLY A 263 -29.19 10.32 3.66
N ASP A 264 -28.75 10.68 2.45
CA ASP A 264 -28.32 9.75 1.41
C ASP A 264 -26.80 9.47 1.46
N SER A 265 -26.13 9.83 2.57
CA SER A 265 -24.69 9.59 2.76
C SER A 265 -24.35 8.10 2.74
N LEU A 266 -23.08 7.80 2.46
CA LEU A 266 -22.56 6.45 2.64
C LEU A 266 -22.85 5.96 4.05
N LEU A 267 -23.46 4.80 4.16
CA LEU A 267 -23.83 4.19 5.44
C LEU A 267 -23.56 2.70 5.39
N GLU A 268 -22.83 2.21 6.38
CA GLU A 268 -22.62 0.79 6.62
C GLU A 268 -23.46 0.40 7.85
N ALA A 269 -24.69 -0.04 7.63
CA ALA A 269 -25.60 -0.36 8.72
C ALA A 269 -25.04 -1.41 9.68
N ASP A 270 -24.36 -2.43 9.16
CA ASP A 270 -23.71 -3.47 9.97
C ASP A 270 -22.49 -2.92 10.77
N GLY A 271 -22.00 -1.76 10.43
CA GLY A 271 -20.90 -1.07 11.11
C GLY A 271 -21.32 -0.23 12.33
N GLU A 272 -22.62 0.01 12.53
CA GLU A 272 -23.09 0.87 13.63
C GLU A 272 -22.77 0.30 15.01
N ALA A 273 -22.97 -1.01 15.21
CA ALA A 273 -22.63 -1.67 16.47
C ALA A 273 -21.13 -1.57 16.79
N TYR A 274 -20.28 -1.74 15.79
CA TYR A 274 -18.83 -1.56 15.94
C TYR A 274 -18.45 -0.12 16.25
N SER A 275 -19.13 0.84 15.64
CA SER A 275 -18.90 2.26 15.91
C SER A 275 -19.15 2.60 17.37
N LEU A 276 -20.27 2.13 17.93
CA LEU A 276 -20.57 2.30 19.36
C LEU A 276 -19.54 1.61 20.25
N GLU A 277 -19.12 0.40 19.90
CA GLU A 277 -18.08 -0.33 20.62
C GLU A 277 -16.75 0.44 20.63
N MET A 278 -16.34 1.01 19.50
CA MET A 278 -15.11 1.80 19.41
C MET A 278 -15.18 3.07 20.27
N LEU A 279 -16.33 3.75 20.30
CA LEU A 279 -16.54 4.92 21.16
C LEU A 279 -16.40 4.56 22.64
N GLU A 280 -17.01 3.46 23.09
CA GLU A 280 -16.92 2.98 24.47
C GLU A 280 -15.47 2.56 24.82
N LYS A 281 -14.78 1.85 23.94
CA LYS A 281 -13.38 1.47 24.13
C LYS A 281 -12.46 2.69 24.24
N ALA A 282 -12.66 3.70 23.40
CA ALA A 282 -11.89 4.94 23.46
C ALA A 282 -12.07 5.62 24.81
N LYS A 283 -13.31 5.74 25.28
CA LYS A 283 -13.63 6.32 26.57
C LYS A 283 -13.01 5.54 27.73
N ALA A 284 -13.10 4.22 27.72
CA ALA A 284 -12.53 3.36 28.76
C ALA A 284 -10.99 3.44 28.82
N LYS A 285 -10.33 3.66 27.69
CA LYS A 285 -8.87 3.77 27.57
C LYS A 285 -8.34 5.21 27.72
N GLY A 286 -9.20 6.19 27.86
CA GLY A 286 -8.82 7.60 27.94
C GLY A 286 -8.28 8.16 26.62
N VAL A 287 -8.61 7.53 25.48
CA VAL A 287 -8.27 8.02 24.15
C VAL A 287 -9.33 9.00 23.67
N LYS A 288 -8.91 10.15 23.18
CA LYS A 288 -9.82 11.12 22.54
C LYS A 288 -10.17 10.62 21.15
N LEU A 289 -11.42 10.23 20.93
CA LEU A 289 -11.94 9.88 19.63
C LEU A 289 -12.78 11.03 19.10
N LEU A 290 -12.25 11.77 18.11
CA LEU A 290 -12.89 12.95 17.54
C LEU A 290 -13.69 12.59 16.30
N LEU A 291 -14.95 13.00 16.29
CA LEU A 291 -15.88 12.87 15.16
C LEU A 291 -16.17 14.23 14.55
N PRO A 292 -16.57 14.30 13.27
CA PRO A 292 -16.99 15.56 12.67
C PRO A 292 -18.16 16.19 13.44
N VAL A 293 -18.07 17.49 13.70
CA VAL A 293 -19.13 18.28 14.35
C VAL A 293 -20.02 19.00 13.33
N ASP A 294 -19.52 19.22 12.13
CA ASP A 294 -20.24 19.73 10.98
C ASP A 294 -19.81 19.01 9.68
N THR A 295 -20.63 19.12 8.67
CA THR A 295 -20.44 18.38 7.41
C THR A 295 -20.80 19.27 6.23
N VAL A 296 -19.98 19.23 5.18
CA VAL A 296 -20.34 19.78 3.87
C VAL A 296 -21.16 18.72 3.14
N ILE A 297 -22.41 19.06 2.86
CA ILE A 297 -23.36 18.18 2.17
C ILE A 297 -23.67 18.67 0.77
N ALA A 298 -24.01 17.74 -0.13
CA ALA A 298 -24.34 18.00 -1.50
C ALA A 298 -25.65 17.29 -1.89
N ASP A 299 -26.33 17.84 -2.89
CA ASP A 299 -27.58 17.28 -3.44
C ASP A 299 -27.35 16.21 -4.51
N ALA A 300 -26.10 15.99 -4.91
CA ALA A 300 -25.67 14.94 -5.82
C ALA A 300 -24.19 14.60 -5.62
N PHE A 301 -23.77 13.40 -6.02
CA PHE A 301 -22.35 13.03 -6.11
C PHE A 301 -21.78 13.56 -7.42
N SER A 302 -21.43 14.83 -7.41
CA SER A 302 -20.93 15.56 -8.58
C SER A 302 -20.04 16.71 -8.15
N PRO A 303 -18.98 17.05 -8.91
CA PRO A 303 -18.13 18.20 -8.60
C PRO A 303 -18.87 19.54 -8.64
N ASP A 304 -19.98 19.60 -9.37
CA ASP A 304 -20.80 20.81 -9.57
C ASP A 304 -22.10 20.79 -8.76
N ALA A 305 -22.27 19.84 -7.83
CA ALA A 305 -23.45 19.76 -7.00
C ALA A 305 -23.63 21.00 -6.11
N ASN A 306 -24.89 21.35 -5.85
CA ASN A 306 -25.17 22.35 -4.81
C ASN A 306 -24.70 21.82 -3.46
N SER A 307 -24.10 22.68 -2.67
CA SER A 307 -23.56 22.31 -1.37
C SER A 307 -23.88 23.31 -0.29
N LYS A 308 -23.93 22.85 0.94
CA LYS A 308 -24.08 23.66 2.16
C LYS A 308 -23.48 22.94 3.36
N VAL A 309 -23.29 23.67 4.43
CA VAL A 309 -22.80 23.14 5.71
C VAL A 309 -23.98 22.90 6.64
N VAL A 310 -24.01 21.72 7.27
CA VAL A 310 -24.96 21.40 8.34
C VAL A 310 -24.22 20.84 9.54
N LYS A 311 -24.85 20.81 10.70
CA LYS A 311 -24.34 20.05 11.85
C LYS A 311 -24.29 18.57 11.51
N SER A 312 -23.26 17.88 11.96
CA SER A 312 -23.19 16.41 11.81
C SER A 312 -24.37 15.76 12.52
N GLY A 313 -25.00 14.79 11.83
CA GLY A 313 -26.22 14.16 12.31
C GLY A 313 -27.52 14.89 11.95
N GLU A 314 -27.46 15.97 11.19
CA GLU A 314 -28.63 16.74 10.72
C GLU A 314 -28.67 16.83 9.19
N ILE A 315 -28.28 15.75 8.49
CA ILE A 315 -28.30 15.69 7.03
C ILE A 315 -29.69 15.27 6.54
N PRO A 316 -30.40 16.13 5.81
CA PRO A 316 -31.75 15.80 5.35
C PRO A 316 -31.74 14.77 4.20
N ALA A 317 -32.88 14.10 3.99
CA ALA A 317 -33.07 13.22 2.84
C ALA A 317 -32.82 13.99 1.52
N GLY A 318 -32.24 13.31 0.52
CA GLY A 318 -31.85 13.93 -0.74
C GLY A 318 -30.48 14.63 -0.71
N TRP A 319 -29.83 14.70 0.44
CA TRP A 319 -28.50 15.26 0.62
C TRP A 319 -27.55 14.21 1.17
N GLN A 320 -26.28 14.32 0.80
CA GLN A 320 -25.22 13.42 1.24
C GLN A 320 -23.99 14.20 1.70
N GLY A 321 -23.32 13.70 2.71
CA GLY A 321 -22.04 14.27 3.15
C GLY A 321 -20.92 13.95 2.18
N LEU A 322 -20.11 14.96 1.82
CA LEU A 322 -18.98 14.80 0.91
C LEU A 322 -17.66 15.35 1.48
N ASP A 323 -17.70 16.12 2.56
CA ASP A 323 -16.49 16.61 3.25
C ASP A 323 -16.82 16.98 4.69
N ILE A 324 -15.79 17.13 5.51
CA ILE A 324 -15.89 17.73 6.85
C ILE A 324 -16.14 19.24 6.72
N GLY A 325 -16.89 19.79 7.66
CA GLY A 325 -17.18 21.23 7.68
C GLY A 325 -16.08 22.08 8.33
N PRO A 326 -16.23 23.41 8.31
CA PRO A 326 -15.20 24.33 8.78
C PRO A 326 -14.93 24.25 10.30
N GLU A 327 -15.93 23.97 11.12
CA GLU A 327 -15.71 23.76 12.56
C GLU A 327 -14.93 22.48 12.83
N THR A 328 -15.20 21.42 12.07
CA THR A 328 -14.45 20.16 12.13
C THR A 328 -13.01 20.36 11.68
N VAL A 329 -12.79 21.11 10.60
CA VAL A 329 -11.44 21.48 10.14
C VAL A 329 -10.64 22.13 11.27
N LYS A 330 -11.23 23.12 11.94
CA LYS A 330 -10.57 23.79 13.08
C LYS A 330 -10.24 22.79 14.19
N LEU A 331 -11.21 21.96 14.59
CA LEU A 331 -11.05 20.95 15.63
C LEU A 331 -9.90 19.99 15.31
N TYR A 332 -9.84 19.50 14.07
CA TYR A 332 -8.84 18.52 13.64
C TYR A 332 -7.45 19.13 13.48
N CYS A 333 -7.37 20.33 12.91
CA CYS A 333 -6.11 21.07 12.83
C CYS A 333 -5.53 21.40 14.21
N ASP A 334 -6.37 21.82 15.16
CA ASP A 334 -5.96 22.07 16.54
C ASP A 334 -5.44 20.78 17.22
N ALA A 335 -6.09 19.64 16.93
CA ALA A 335 -5.69 18.34 17.50
C ALA A 335 -4.32 17.84 17.03
N VAL A 336 -3.87 18.23 15.84
CA VAL A 336 -2.56 17.82 15.30
C VAL A 336 -1.47 18.85 15.56
N ALA A 337 -1.80 20.06 15.95
CA ALA A 337 -0.84 21.17 16.09
C ALA A 337 0.33 20.85 17.02
N ASP A 338 0.06 20.20 18.15
CA ASP A 338 1.05 19.85 19.17
C ASP A 338 1.46 18.36 19.13
N ALA A 339 1.09 17.62 18.10
CA ALA A 339 1.41 16.21 17.97
C ALA A 339 2.92 15.99 17.90
N GLY A 340 3.38 14.89 18.50
CA GLY A 340 4.74 14.38 18.31
C GLY A 340 4.84 13.43 17.11
N THR A 341 3.79 12.65 16.90
CA THR A 341 3.66 11.72 15.78
C THR A 341 2.23 11.75 15.25
N VAL A 342 2.08 11.78 13.92
CA VAL A 342 0.78 11.68 13.26
C VAL A 342 0.83 10.53 12.26
N ILE A 343 -0.15 9.64 12.35
CA ILE A 343 -0.38 8.58 11.37
C ILE A 343 -1.70 8.90 10.67
N TRP A 344 -1.67 9.04 9.35
CA TRP A 344 -2.85 9.36 8.55
C TRP A 344 -3.14 8.27 7.52
N ASN A 345 -4.34 7.70 7.58
CA ASN A 345 -4.84 6.69 6.64
C ASN A 345 -6.29 7.00 6.23
N GLY A 346 -6.49 7.49 5.02
CA GLY A 346 -7.78 7.81 4.43
C GLY A 346 -8.13 9.30 4.43
N PRO A 347 -8.67 9.83 3.32
CA PRO A 347 -9.03 11.23 3.17
C PRO A 347 -10.24 11.60 4.04
N MET A 348 -10.43 12.91 4.25
CA MET A 348 -11.53 13.46 5.05
C MET A 348 -12.81 13.64 4.25
N GLY A 349 -12.71 13.70 2.94
CA GLY A 349 -13.82 13.91 2.02
C GLY A 349 -13.51 13.43 0.62
N VAL A 350 -14.36 13.78 -0.33
CA VAL A 350 -14.21 13.45 -1.76
C VAL A 350 -13.22 14.43 -2.39
N PHE A 351 -11.94 14.25 -2.08
CA PHE A 351 -10.87 15.18 -2.46
C PHE A 351 -10.64 15.27 -3.97
N GLU A 352 -11.15 14.32 -4.74
CA GLU A 352 -11.12 14.32 -6.21
C GLU A 352 -11.96 15.47 -6.80
N PHE A 353 -12.94 15.96 -6.04
CA PHE A 353 -13.74 17.12 -6.38
C PHE A 353 -13.23 18.35 -5.63
N PRO A 354 -12.79 19.41 -6.30
CA PRO A 354 -12.21 20.58 -5.64
C PRO A 354 -13.10 21.20 -4.55
N ALA A 355 -14.42 21.23 -4.76
CA ALA A 355 -15.39 21.74 -3.79
C ALA A 355 -15.41 20.94 -2.47
N PHE A 356 -15.02 19.66 -2.52
CA PHE A 356 -15.07 18.73 -1.40
C PHE A 356 -13.67 18.24 -0.96
N ALA A 357 -12.64 18.95 -1.41
CA ALA A 357 -11.23 18.71 -1.04
C ALA A 357 -10.74 19.62 0.10
N VAL A 358 -11.55 20.57 0.54
CA VAL A 358 -11.17 21.61 1.51
C VAL A 358 -10.71 21.00 2.83
N GLY A 359 -11.45 20.02 3.35
CA GLY A 359 -11.12 19.35 4.61
C GLY A 359 -9.82 18.56 4.54
N THR A 360 -9.65 17.74 3.51
CA THR A 360 -8.43 16.96 3.30
C THR A 360 -7.22 17.87 3.10
N LYS A 361 -7.37 18.95 2.33
CA LYS A 361 -6.32 19.95 2.12
C LYS A 361 -5.92 20.64 3.42
N ALA A 362 -6.90 21.05 4.23
CA ALA A 362 -6.63 21.72 5.50
C ALA A 362 -5.85 20.83 6.47
N VAL A 363 -6.19 19.55 6.56
CA VAL A 363 -5.45 18.58 7.36
C VAL A 363 -4.02 18.42 6.84
N ALA A 364 -3.83 18.24 5.53
CA ALA A 364 -2.51 18.14 4.92
C ALA A 364 -1.66 19.39 5.18
N GLU A 365 -2.24 20.57 5.06
CA GLU A 365 -1.58 21.84 5.37
C GLU A 365 -1.19 21.93 6.84
N ALA A 366 -2.06 21.55 7.77
CA ALA A 366 -1.76 21.51 9.20
C ALA A 366 -0.57 20.59 9.50
N LEU A 367 -0.53 19.40 8.88
CA LEU A 367 0.59 18.46 9.02
C LEU A 367 1.89 19.03 8.44
N SER A 368 1.82 19.82 7.39
CA SER A 368 3.00 20.46 6.79
C SER A 368 3.65 21.52 7.70
N LYS A 369 2.89 22.06 8.66
CA LYS A 369 3.32 23.10 9.59
C LYS A 369 3.73 22.59 10.96
N THR A 370 3.41 21.34 11.29
CA THR A 370 3.79 20.74 12.58
C THR A 370 5.22 20.20 12.55
N SER A 371 5.85 20.13 13.72
CA SER A 371 7.14 19.45 13.91
C SER A 371 7.00 17.95 14.15
N ALA A 372 5.80 17.40 14.07
CA ALA A 372 5.54 15.99 14.26
C ALA A 372 6.19 15.11 13.18
N ILE A 373 6.46 13.86 13.55
CA ILE A 373 6.73 12.81 12.58
C ILE A 373 5.40 12.49 11.89
N THR A 374 5.29 12.78 10.59
CA THR A 374 4.06 12.61 9.81
C THR A 374 4.17 11.42 8.88
N ILE A 375 3.32 10.43 9.09
CA ILE A 375 3.31 9.16 8.35
C ILE A 375 1.99 9.04 7.60
N ILE A 376 2.08 8.92 6.29
CA ILE A 376 0.92 8.74 5.42
C ILE A 376 0.87 7.28 5.00
N GLY A 377 -0.23 6.61 5.30
CA GLY A 377 -0.49 5.22 4.90
C GLY A 377 -1.72 5.09 4.02
N GLY A 378 -1.66 4.16 3.08
CA GLY A 378 -2.75 3.90 2.14
C GLY A 378 -2.66 4.71 0.85
N GLY A 379 -3.17 4.09 -0.24
CA GLY A 379 -3.08 4.66 -1.59
C GLY A 379 -3.84 5.98 -1.74
N ASP A 380 -5.04 6.06 -1.18
CA ASP A 380 -5.89 7.26 -1.29
C ASP A 380 -5.30 8.45 -0.54
N SER A 381 -4.74 8.22 0.64
CA SER A 381 -4.06 9.28 1.41
C SER A 381 -2.80 9.77 0.71
N ALA A 382 -2.00 8.85 0.18
CA ALA A 382 -0.81 9.19 -0.59
C ALA A 382 -1.17 10.00 -1.84
N ALA A 383 -2.20 9.57 -2.59
CA ALA A 383 -2.71 10.29 -3.74
C ALA A 383 -3.23 11.69 -3.37
N ALA A 384 -3.95 11.81 -2.25
CA ALA A 384 -4.48 13.08 -1.77
C ALA A 384 -3.37 14.07 -1.44
N VAL A 385 -2.38 13.70 -0.64
CA VAL A 385 -1.27 14.62 -0.28
C VAL A 385 -0.43 14.99 -1.49
N GLU A 386 -0.28 14.10 -2.45
CA GLU A 386 0.43 14.36 -3.70
C GLU A 386 -0.36 15.34 -4.59
N GLN A 387 -1.63 15.05 -4.85
CA GLN A 387 -2.51 15.90 -5.66
C GLN A 387 -2.64 17.32 -5.07
N LEU A 388 -2.68 17.42 -3.75
CA LEU A 388 -2.81 18.69 -3.04
C LEU A 388 -1.47 19.43 -2.84
N GLY A 389 -0.35 18.84 -3.24
CA GLY A 389 0.96 19.49 -3.23
C GLY A 389 1.71 19.46 -1.89
N TYR A 390 1.38 18.53 -0.99
CA TYR A 390 2.00 18.42 0.33
C TYR A 390 2.88 17.16 0.53
N ALA A 391 3.08 16.35 -0.51
CA ALA A 391 3.79 15.07 -0.39
C ALA A 391 5.24 15.25 0.15
N ASP A 392 5.96 16.25 -0.33
CA ASP A 392 7.33 16.56 0.08
C ASP A 392 7.44 17.15 1.50
N LYS A 393 6.32 17.51 2.11
CA LYS A 393 6.24 18.04 3.49
C LYS A 393 5.97 16.94 4.53
N MET A 394 5.67 15.72 4.09
CA MET A 394 5.45 14.59 4.97
C MET A 394 6.77 13.88 5.29
N THR A 395 6.91 13.40 6.53
CA THR A 395 8.12 12.67 6.94
C THR A 395 8.25 11.37 6.17
N HIS A 396 7.15 10.65 6.00
CA HIS A 396 7.13 9.38 5.27
C HIS A 396 5.77 9.14 4.62
N ILE A 397 5.79 8.77 3.35
CA ILE A 397 4.61 8.27 2.63
C ILE A 397 4.87 6.79 2.37
N SER A 398 4.08 5.92 3.01
CA SER A 398 4.25 4.48 2.85
C SER A 398 3.96 4.03 1.44
N THR A 399 4.80 3.16 0.92
CA THR A 399 4.62 2.49 -0.37
C THR A 399 3.71 1.26 -0.27
N GLY A 400 3.30 0.90 0.94
CA GLY A 400 2.73 -0.40 1.26
C GLY A 400 1.25 -0.60 0.92
N GLY A 401 0.47 0.45 0.73
CA GLY A 401 -0.98 0.29 0.49
C GLY A 401 -1.65 -0.59 1.54
N GLY A 402 -2.12 -1.77 1.13
CA GLY A 402 -2.72 -2.76 2.04
C GLY A 402 -1.77 -3.30 3.12
N ALA A 403 -0.48 -3.43 2.81
CA ALA A 403 0.52 -3.85 3.79
C ALA A 403 0.70 -2.82 4.91
N SER A 404 0.64 -1.53 4.59
CA SER A 404 0.67 -0.45 5.60
C SER A 404 -0.51 -0.55 6.55
N LEU A 405 -1.70 -0.84 6.01
CA LEU A 405 -2.91 -1.00 6.82
C LEU A 405 -2.77 -2.18 7.78
N GLU A 406 -2.38 -3.35 7.28
CA GLU A 406 -2.18 -4.54 8.11
C GLU A 406 -1.06 -4.34 9.15
N PHE A 407 -0.03 -3.57 8.80
CA PHE A 407 1.02 -3.19 9.73
C PHE A 407 0.46 -2.33 10.89
N MET A 408 -0.37 -1.35 10.56
CA MET A 408 -1.06 -0.51 11.57
C MET A 408 -2.07 -1.29 12.42
N GLU A 409 -2.59 -2.40 11.90
CA GLU A 409 -3.42 -3.34 12.66
C GLU A 409 -2.63 -4.17 13.67
N GLY A 410 -1.31 -4.09 13.65
CA GLY A 410 -0.42 -4.90 14.48
C GLY A 410 -0.29 -6.35 14.01
N LYS A 411 -0.72 -6.65 12.79
CA LYS A 411 -0.60 -7.99 12.21
C LYS A 411 0.85 -8.32 11.87
N GLU A 412 1.17 -9.60 11.98
CA GLU A 412 2.44 -10.09 11.45
C GLU A 412 2.40 -10.07 9.92
N LEU A 413 3.46 -9.50 9.34
CA LEU A 413 3.63 -9.44 7.89
C LEU A 413 4.57 -10.58 7.47
N PRO A 414 4.08 -11.61 6.74
CA PRO A 414 4.89 -12.79 6.41
C PRO A 414 6.21 -12.46 5.71
N GLY A 415 6.20 -11.51 4.80
CA GLY A 415 7.40 -11.09 4.07
C GLY A 415 8.39 -10.28 4.92
N VAL A 416 8.03 -9.87 6.13
CA VAL A 416 8.92 -9.28 7.13
C VAL A 416 9.34 -10.32 8.16
N ALA A 417 8.39 -11.12 8.64
CA ALA A 417 8.66 -12.16 9.63
C ALA A 417 9.72 -13.17 9.19
N CYS A 418 9.80 -13.45 7.88
CA CYS A 418 10.79 -14.37 7.30
C CYS A 418 12.21 -13.81 7.24
N LEU A 419 12.42 -12.51 7.47
CA LEU A 419 13.73 -11.88 7.44
C LEU A 419 14.53 -12.18 8.71
N LEU A 420 15.85 -12.23 8.56
CA LEU A 420 16.76 -12.43 9.67
C LEU A 420 16.69 -11.28 10.68
N ASP A 421 16.65 -11.60 11.95
CA ASP A 421 16.72 -10.63 13.04
C ASP A 421 18.15 -10.07 13.20
N LYS A 422 18.26 -8.80 13.64
CA LYS A 422 19.54 -8.19 14.08
C LYS A 422 20.06 -8.82 15.35
#